data_7bbe65373492c763524d202d656b00dc
#
_entry.id   7bbe65373492c763524d202d656b00dc
#
_cell.length_a   1.000
_cell.length_b   1.000
_cell.length_c   1.000
_cell.angle_alpha   90.00
_cell.angle_beta   90.00
_cell.angle_gamma   90.00
#
_symmetry.space_group_name_H-M   'P 1'
#
loop_
_entity.id
_entity.type
_entity.pdbx_description
1 polymer ?
#
loop_
_entity_poly.entity_id
_entity_poly.type
_entity_poly.pdbx_seq_one_letter_code
_entity_poly.pdbx_strand_id
1 'polypeptide(L)'
;IGELIFRGRNVSMGYSKSIKDLEKKDENKGILKTGDLAYFDNEGYFYIKGRKNRIVKVFGNRFNLDEIEEKMKKTNFEIFCKEINDKLYIFFEKNFEFKDVLNKISQITGQNKIAFNCIKVKELPRTSSGKIDYIKLKIDV
;
A
#
# COMPACT_ATOMS: atom_id res chain seq x y z
N ILE A 1 -3.97 -9.88 15.46
CA ILE A 1 -3.27 -9.40 14.23
C ILE A 1 -2.03 -8.63 14.68
N GLY A 2 -0.87 -8.94 14.10
CA GLY A 2 0.40 -8.28 14.38
C GLY A 2 1.30 -8.23 13.15
N GLU A 3 2.45 -7.55 13.27
CA GLU A 3 3.46 -7.57 12.21
C GLU A 3 4.10 -8.97 12.13
N LEU A 4 4.14 -9.54 10.93
CA LEU A 4 4.81 -10.81 10.69
C LEU A 4 6.33 -10.61 10.80
N ILE A 5 6.94 -11.32 11.74
CA ILE A 5 8.38 -11.29 11.95
C ILE A 5 8.96 -12.68 11.67
N PHE A 6 9.90 -12.74 10.74
CA PHE A 6 10.62 -13.97 10.45
C PHE A 6 11.97 -13.99 11.20
N ARG A 7 12.32 -15.15 11.79
CA ARG A 7 13.61 -15.37 12.44
C ARG A 7 14.28 -16.60 11.85
N GLY A 8 15.53 -16.47 11.43
CA GLY A 8 16.25 -17.60 10.84
C GLY A 8 17.62 -17.23 10.30
N ARG A 9 18.45 -18.27 10.07
CA ARG A 9 19.80 -18.11 9.52
C ARG A 9 19.83 -17.67 8.05
N ASN A 10 18.72 -17.82 7.35
CA ASN A 10 18.53 -17.42 5.95
C ASN A 10 18.03 -15.99 5.79
N VAL A 11 17.90 -15.23 6.88
CA VAL A 11 17.62 -13.79 6.79
C VAL A 11 18.84 -13.09 6.20
N SER A 12 18.63 -12.25 5.18
CA SER A 12 19.69 -11.44 4.59
C SER A 12 20.31 -10.49 5.62
N MET A 13 21.58 -10.18 5.48
CA MET A 13 22.27 -9.26 6.40
C MET A 13 21.79 -7.81 6.29
N GLY A 14 21.09 -7.44 5.22
CA GLY A 14 20.60 -6.09 4.96
C GLY A 14 20.42 -5.83 3.47
N TYR A 15 20.19 -4.56 3.11
CA TYR A 15 20.07 -4.11 1.73
C TYR A 15 21.30 -3.33 1.30
N SER A 16 21.81 -3.62 0.09
CA SER A 16 22.89 -2.85 -0.54
C SER A 16 22.31 -1.98 -1.64
N LYS A 17 22.62 -0.69 -1.61
CA LYS A 17 22.31 0.29 -2.67
C LYS A 17 23.56 0.73 -3.43
N SER A 18 24.72 0.45 -2.87
CA SER A 18 26.03 0.79 -3.45
C SER A 18 27.09 -0.24 -3.03
N ILE A 19 28.23 -0.25 -3.73
CA ILE A 19 29.38 -1.13 -3.40
C ILE A 19 29.84 -0.92 -1.95
N LYS A 20 29.80 0.29 -1.42
CA LYS A 20 30.19 0.59 -0.04
C LYS A 20 29.29 -0.09 1.00
N ASP A 21 28.06 -0.41 0.65
CA ASP A 21 27.13 -1.09 1.55
C ASP A 21 27.50 -2.57 1.75
N LEU A 22 28.34 -3.16 0.88
CA LEU A 22 28.82 -4.54 1.02
C LEU A 22 29.77 -4.73 2.22
N GLU A 23 30.35 -3.63 2.72
CA GLU A 23 31.22 -3.63 3.90
C GLU A 23 30.43 -3.54 5.21
N LYS A 24 29.10 -3.31 5.13
CA LYS A 24 28.25 -3.22 6.31
C LYS A 24 28.14 -4.56 7.03
N LYS A 25 28.06 -4.49 8.35
CA LYS A 25 27.80 -5.64 9.19
C LYS A 25 26.33 -6.08 9.04
N ASP A 26 26.01 -7.26 9.54
CA ASP A 26 24.65 -7.78 9.59
C ASP A 26 23.73 -6.84 10.39
N GLU A 27 22.91 -6.07 9.66
CA GLU A 27 21.95 -5.12 10.21
C GLU A 27 20.72 -5.84 10.77
N ASN A 28 20.34 -6.96 10.16
CA ASN A 28 19.12 -7.71 10.50
C ASN A 28 19.31 -8.70 11.67
N LYS A 29 20.53 -9.16 11.89
CA LYS A 29 20.86 -10.10 12.99
C LYS A 29 19.96 -11.33 13.03
N GLY A 30 19.65 -11.87 11.85
CA GLY A 30 18.75 -13.02 11.70
C GLY A 30 17.27 -12.74 11.96
N ILE A 31 16.84 -11.48 12.02
CA ILE A 31 15.45 -11.08 12.26
C ILE A 31 14.97 -10.19 11.11
N LEU A 32 13.95 -10.64 10.39
CA LEU A 32 13.30 -9.85 9.33
C LEU A 32 11.93 -9.35 9.81
N LYS A 33 11.78 -8.04 9.92
CA LYS A 33 10.48 -7.39 10.03
C LYS A 33 9.92 -7.25 8.63
N THR A 34 8.90 -8.06 8.29
CA THR A 34 8.41 -8.13 6.90
C THR A 34 7.63 -6.89 6.47
N GLY A 35 7.11 -6.13 7.43
CA GLY A 35 6.18 -5.03 7.17
C GLY A 35 4.78 -5.51 6.81
N ASP A 36 4.53 -6.82 6.81
CA ASP A 36 3.21 -7.39 6.58
C ASP A 36 2.47 -7.58 7.90
N LEU A 37 1.18 -7.28 7.93
CA LEU A 37 0.28 -7.63 9.02
C LEU A 37 -0.35 -8.99 8.75
N ALA A 38 -0.29 -9.86 9.75
CA ALA A 38 -0.83 -11.21 9.67
C ALA A 38 -1.53 -11.62 10.97
N TYR A 39 -2.32 -12.67 10.89
CA TYR A 39 -2.78 -13.46 12.03
C TYR A 39 -2.54 -14.93 11.72
N PHE A 40 -2.60 -15.76 12.73
CA PHE A 40 -2.57 -17.23 12.57
C PHE A 40 -3.85 -17.81 13.15
N ASP A 41 -4.28 -18.95 12.58
CA ASP A 41 -5.40 -19.73 13.09
C ASP A 41 -4.97 -20.77 14.13
N ASN A 42 -5.92 -21.57 14.58
CA ASN A 42 -5.65 -22.63 15.56
C ASN A 42 -4.82 -23.81 15.00
N GLU A 43 -4.72 -23.90 13.67
CA GLU A 43 -3.91 -24.92 12.98
C GLU A 43 -2.48 -24.42 12.72
N GLY A 44 -2.19 -23.13 12.99
CA GLY A 44 -0.88 -22.52 12.84
C GLY A 44 -0.60 -21.94 11.46
N TYR A 45 -1.59 -21.82 10.56
CA TYR A 45 -1.43 -21.15 9.28
C TYR A 45 -1.47 -19.63 9.43
N PHE A 46 -0.56 -18.97 8.71
CA PHE A 46 -0.49 -17.51 8.68
C PHE A 46 -1.28 -16.94 7.51
N TYR A 47 -2.10 -15.96 7.82
CA TYR A 47 -2.92 -15.23 6.85
C TYR A 47 -2.50 -13.79 6.80
N ILE A 48 -2.01 -13.33 5.62
CA ILE A 48 -1.61 -11.95 5.39
C ILE A 48 -2.85 -11.08 5.23
N LYS A 49 -2.89 -9.97 5.98
CA LYS A 49 -3.99 -8.98 5.93
C LYS A 49 -3.63 -7.72 5.13
N GLY A 50 -2.37 -7.54 4.80
CA GLY A 50 -1.86 -6.40 4.04
C GLY A 50 -0.58 -5.83 4.61
N ARG A 51 -0.13 -4.72 4.05
CA ARG A 51 1.08 -4.03 4.48
C ARG A 51 0.81 -3.08 5.64
N LYS A 52 1.70 -3.08 6.63
CA LYS A 52 1.62 -2.20 7.80
C LYS A 52 1.53 -0.72 7.42
N ASN A 53 2.33 -0.28 6.44
CA ASN A 53 2.36 1.07 5.91
C ASN A 53 1.21 1.41 4.95
N ARG A 54 0.37 0.44 4.61
CA ARG A 54 -0.83 0.60 3.78
C ARG A 54 -2.12 0.62 4.59
N ILE A 55 -2.02 0.54 5.93
CA ILE A 55 -3.15 0.73 6.83
C ILE A 55 -3.04 2.14 7.42
N VAL A 56 -3.95 2.99 6.99
CA VAL A 56 -3.99 4.42 7.35
C VAL A 56 -5.22 4.76 8.17
N LYS A 57 -5.16 5.84 8.94
CA LYS A 57 -6.30 6.37 9.68
C LYS A 57 -6.63 7.76 9.13
N VAL A 58 -7.80 7.89 8.53
CA VAL A 58 -8.29 9.14 7.92
C VAL A 58 -9.69 9.42 8.45
N PHE A 59 -9.94 10.62 8.96
CA PHE A 59 -11.21 11.02 9.59
C PHE A 59 -11.72 10.04 10.65
N GLY A 60 -10.80 9.50 11.48
CA GLY A 60 -11.16 8.53 12.52
C GLY A 60 -11.37 7.10 12.04
N ASN A 61 -11.51 6.86 10.75
CA ASN A 61 -11.71 5.54 10.15
C ASN A 61 -10.37 4.92 9.74
N ARG A 62 -10.26 3.59 9.92
CA ARG A 62 -9.08 2.83 9.49
C ARG A 62 -9.33 2.25 8.11
N PHE A 63 -8.42 2.52 7.17
CA PHE A 63 -8.47 2.02 5.81
C PHE A 63 -7.28 1.11 5.52
N ASN A 64 -7.53 -0.05 4.91
CA ASN A 64 -6.53 -0.84 4.24
C ASN A 64 -6.55 -0.44 2.75
N LEU A 65 -5.53 0.28 2.32
CA LEU A 65 -5.47 0.83 0.96
C LEU A 65 -5.38 -0.28 -0.10
N ASP A 66 -4.67 -1.38 0.20
CA ASP A 66 -4.56 -2.52 -0.71
C ASP A 66 -5.92 -3.20 -0.93
N GLU A 67 -6.73 -3.33 0.13
CA GLU A 67 -8.08 -3.89 0.04
C GLU A 67 -9.02 -3.01 -0.78
N ILE A 68 -8.91 -1.69 -0.63
CA ILE A 68 -9.69 -0.73 -1.44
C ILE A 68 -9.31 -0.86 -2.92
N GLU A 69 -8.01 -0.85 -3.23
CA GLU A 69 -7.50 -0.99 -4.60
C GLU A 69 -7.95 -2.31 -5.23
N GLU A 70 -7.88 -3.41 -4.50
CA GLU A 70 -8.34 -4.72 -4.97
C GLU A 70 -9.85 -4.74 -5.26
N LYS A 71 -10.67 -4.21 -4.36
CA LYS A 71 -12.12 -4.12 -4.54
C LYS A 71 -12.48 -3.25 -5.74
N MET A 72 -11.80 -2.13 -5.96
CA MET A 72 -12.00 -1.27 -7.12
C MET A 72 -11.60 -1.99 -8.41
N LYS A 73 -10.46 -2.68 -8.42
CA LYS A 73 -9.99 -3.47 -9.58
C LYS A 73 -10.98 -4.56 -9.98
N LYS A 74 -11.63 -5.24 -9.03
CA LYS A 74 -12.69 -6.24 -9.29
C LYS A 74 -13.92 -5.64 -9.99
N THR A 75 -14.08 -4.32 -9.96
CA THR A 75 -15.14 -3.59 -10.66
C THR A 75 -14.63 -2.83 -11.89
N ASN A 76 -13.47 -3.24 -12.43
CA ASN A 76 -12.77 -2.65 -13.57
C ASN A 76 -12.28 -1.21 -13.40
N PHE A 77 -12.14 -0.74 -12.16
CA PHE A 77 -11.50 0.54 -11.88
C PHE A 77 -10.08 0.31 -11.37
N GLU A 78 -9.08 0.57 -12.18
CA GLU A 78 -7.68 0.57 -11.73
C GLU A 78 -7.37 1.92 -11.10
N ILE A 79 -7.26 1.93 -9.78
CA ILE A 79 -6.94 3.10 -8.97
C ILE A 79 -5.80 2.79 -8.02
N PHE A 80 -5.16 3.84 -7.50
CA PHE A 80 -4.16 3.72 -6.45
C PHE A 80 -4.43 4.72 -5.35
N CYS A 81 -4.32 4.23 -4.11
CA CYS A 81 -4.61 5.00 -2.92
C CYS A 81 -3.32 5.41 -2.22
N LYS A 82 -3.25 6.64 -1.75
CA LYS A 82 -2.16 7.14 -0.91
C LYS A 82 -2.71 8.08 0.15
N GLU A 83 -2.25 7.89 1.38
CA GLU A 83 -2.48 8.88 2.44
C GLU A 83 -1.39 9.97 2.34
N ILE A 84 -1.80 11.22 2.42
CA ILE A 84 -0.93 12.38 2.42
C ILE A 84 -1.57 13.42 3.37
N ASN A 85 -0.89 13.78 4.45
CA ASN A 85 -1.35 14.76 5.42
C ASN A 85 -2.76 14.46 5.96
N ASP A 86 -2.97 13.25 6.44
CA ASP A 86 -4.25 12.75 7.00
C ASP A 86 -5.43 12.79 6.00
N LYS A 87 -5.17 12.89 4.71
CA LYS A 87 -6.16 12.84 3.64
C LYS A 87 -5.93 11.64 2.73
N LEU A 88 -7.00 11.03 2.27
CA LEU A 88 -6.93 9.90 1.34
C LEU A 88 -7.03 10.40 -0.11
N TYR A 89 -5.97 10.16 -0.86
CA TYR A 89 -5.86 10.50 -2.28
C TYR A 89 -6.02 9.25 -3.13
N ILE A 90 -6.83 9.39 -4.19
CA ILE A 90 -7.15 8.35 -5.16
C ILE A 90 -6.62 8.78 -6.51
N PHE A 91 -5.58 8.10 -6.98
CA PHE A 91 -4.97 8.34 -8.28
C PHE A 91 -5.54 7.36 -9.30
N PHE A 92 -5.92 7.87 -10.47
CA PHE A 92 -6.44 7.06 -11.57
C PHE A 92 -6.10 7.68 -12.93
N GLU A 93 -6.08 6.85 -13.98
CA GLU A 93 -5.74 7.30 -15.33
C GLU A 93 -6.94 7.93 -16.07
N LYS A 94 -6.66 8.55 -17.21
CA LYS A 94 -7.63 9.35 -17.98
C LYS A 94 -8.83 8.58 -18.56
N ASN A 95 -8.73 7.24 -18.61
CA ASN A 95 -9.79 6.35 -19.12
C ASN A 95 -11.03 6.28 -18.22
N PHE A 96 -10.98 6.85 -17.01
CA PHE A 96 -12.11 6.87 -16.07
C PHE A 96 -12.63 8.29 -15.86
N GLU A 97 -13.96 8.39 -15.67
CA GLU A 97 -14.57 9.64 -15.27
C GLU A 97 -14.50 9.85 -13.75
N PHE A 98 -14.17 11.08 -13.36
CA PHE A 98 -14.01 11.47 -11.96
C PHE A 98 -15.23 11.09 -11.10
N LYS A 99 -16.42 11.36 -11.60
CA LYS A 99 -17.69 11.09 -10.91
C LYS A 99 -17.88 9.58 -10.66
N ASP A 100 -17.49 8.75 -11.61
CA ASP A 100 -17.68 7.29 -11.52
C ASP A 100 -16.71 6.68 -10.50
N VAL A 101 -15.45 7.08 -10.51
CA VAL A 101 -14.47 6.70 -9.51
C VAL A 101 -14.94 7.08 -8.11
N LEU A 102 -15.37 8.32 -7.93
CA LEU A 102 -15.81 8.85 -6.64
C LEU A 102 -17.09 8.17 -6.13
N ASN A 103 -18.04 7.88 -7.00
CA ASN A 103 -19.24 7.11 -6.66
C ASN A 103 -18.88 5.69 -6.22
N LYS A 104 -18.01 5.04 -6.99
CA LYS A 104 -17.65 3.64 -6.74
C LYS A 104 -16.87 3.46 -5.46
N ILE A 105 -15.88 4.32 -5.18
CA ILE A 105 -15.10 4.22 -3.95
C ILE A 105 -15.96 4.52 -2.72
N SER A 106 -16.87 5.50 -2.80
CA SER A 106 -17.83 5.80 -1.75
C SER A 106 -18.72 4.58 -1.44
N GLN A 107 -19.21 3.90 -2.47
CA GLN A 107 -20.01 2.67 -2.33
C GLN A 107 -19.22 1.53 -1.67
N ILE A 108 -17.96 1.31 -2.11
CA ILE A 108 -17.11 0.21 -1.61
C ILE A 108 -16.70 0.42 -0.15
N THR A 109 -16.42 1.67 0.22
CA THR A 109 -15.91 2.02 1.57
C THR A 109 -17.02 2.38 2.56
N GLY A 110 -18.23 2.66 2.09
CA GLY A 110 -19.32 3.18 2.92
C GLY A 110 -19.10 4.62 3.41
N GLN A 111 -18.09 5.33 2.86
CA GLN A 111 -17.73 6.66 3.28
C GLN A 111 -18.32 7.75 2.37
N ASN A 112 -18.52 8.94 2.95
CA ASN A 112 -18.94 10.10 2.15
C ASN A 112 -17.86 10.46 1.12
N LYS A 113 -18.27 10.92 -0.07
CA LYS A 113 -17.39 11.33 -1.16
C LYS A 113 -16.37 12.41 -0.77
N ILE A 114 -16.71 13.26 0.20
CA ILE A 114 -15.83 14.30 0.76
C ILE A 114 -14.55 13.72 1.40
N ALA A 115 -14.59 12.44 1.82
CA ALA A 115 -13.43 11.77 2.41
C ALA A 115 -12.31 11.48 1.41
N PHE A 116 -12.57 11.62 0.10
CA PHE A 116 -11.65 11.23 -0.96
C PHE A 116 -11.24 12.41 -1.82
N ASN A 117 -9.93 12.54 -2.02
CA ASN A 117 -9.35 13.49 -2.96
C ASN A 117 -8.93 12.72 -4.21
N CYS A 118 -9.70 12.82 -5.28
CA CYS A 118 -9.41 12.13 -6.53
C CYS A 118 -8.47 12.95 -7.40
N ILE A 119 -7.45 12.31 -7.98
CA ILE A 119 -6.47 12.92 -8.88
C ILE A 119 -6.40 12.11 -10.16
N LYS A 120 -6.76 12.76 -11.27
CA LYS A 120 -6.64 12.16 -12.60
C LYS A 120 -5.22 12.40 -13.11
N VAL A 121 -4.50 11.33 -13.41
CA VAL A 121 -3.14 11.39 -13.93
C VAL A 121 -3.10 10.96 -15.40
N LYS A 122 -2.05 11.36 -16.12
CA LYS A 122 -1.85 10.93 -17.50
C LYS A 122 -1.48 9.45 -17.55
N GLU A 123 -0.59 9.06 -16.66
CA GLU A 123 -0.05 7.71 -16.53
C GLU A 123 0.37 7.47 -15.08
N LEU A 124 0.12 6.28 -14.56
CA LEU A 124 0.52 5.90 -13.23
C LEU A 124 2.01 5.51 -13.20
N PRO A 125 2.82 6.10 -12.32
CA PRO A 125 4.24 5.82 -12.26
C PRO A 125 4.49 4.37 -11.86
N ARG A 126 5.37 3.70 -12.62
CA ARG A 126 5.77 2.31 -12.35
C ARG A 126 7.28 2.21 -12.13
N THR A 127 7.66 1.23 -11.33
CA THR A 127 9.06 0.84 -11.15
C THR A 127 9.54 0.05 -12.38
N SER A 128 10.85 -0.21 -12.49
CA SER A 128 11.43 -1.08 -13.53
C SER A 128 10.85 -2.50 -13.54
N SER A 129 10.32 -2.96 -12.39
CA SER A 129 9.63 -4.26 -12.27
C SER A 129 8.13 -4.21 -12.60
N GLY A 130 7.61 -3.08 -13.11
CA GLY A 130 6.21 -2.90 -13.48
C GLY A 130 5.24 -2.62 -12.33
N LYS A 131 5.73 -2.60 -11.07
CA LYS A 131 4.90 -2.29 -9.89
C LYS A 131 4.69 -0.77 -9.79
N ILE A 132 3.58 -0.36 -9.16
CA ILE A 132 3.32 1.06 -8.89
C ILE A 132 4.41 1.64 -7.98
N ASP A 133 4.93 2.79 -8.42
CA ASP A 133 5.88 3.58 -7.66
C ASP A 133 5.13 4.62 -6.80
N TYR A 134 4.70 4.21 -5.61
CA TYR A 134 3.96 5.08 -4.69
C TYR A 134 4.76 6.31 -4.22
N ILE A 135 6.09 6.30 -4.35
CA ILE A 135 6.94 7.42 -3.97
C ILE A 135 6.77 8.55 -4.98
N LYS A 136 6.64 8.19 -6.26
CA LYS A 136 6.44 9.15 -7.36
C LYS A 136 5.00 9.68 -7.48
N LEU A 137 4.02 9.06 -6.80
CA LEU A 137 2.69 9.64 -6.69
C LEU A 137 2.78 10.89 -5.81
N LYS A 138 2.83 12.05 -6.43
CA LYS A 138 2.86 13.37 -5.77
C LYS A 138 1.59 14.14 -6.08
N ILE A 139 1.28 15.07 -5.20
CA ILE A 139 0.28 16.09 -5.44
C ILE A 139 1.11 17.30 -5.90
N ASP A 140 0.86 17.77 -7.11
CA ASP A 140 1.34 19.09 -7.52
C ASP A 140 0.46 20.11 -6.77
N VAL A 141 1.04 20.66 -5.70
CA VAL A 141 0.44 21.75 -4.89
C VAL A 141 0.87 23.07 -5.47
#